data_fae9a02cf4dd15baf53c096fa6f0903e
#
_entry.id   fae9a02cf4dd15baf53c096fa6f0903e
#
_cell.length_a   1.000
_cell.length_b   1.000
_cell.length_c   1.000
_cell.angle_alpha   90.00
_cell.angle_beta   90.00
_cell.angle_gamma   90.00
#
_symmetry.space_group_name_H-M   'P 1'
#
loop_
_entity.id
_entity.type
_entity.pdbx_description
1 polymer ?
#
loop_
_entity_poly.entity_id
_entity_poly.type
_entity_poly.pdbx_seq_one_letter_code
_entity_poly.pdbx_strand_id
1 'polypeptide(L)'
;MIERTPLFRIYPYQFFKEVDLMQQVGRSVLCLFLLSTASATLAASRPNILVAISDDQSFPHTSAYGYQAISTPAFDRVAKMGVLFNNAFTPAPGCSPMRAAFLTGRNIWQIENAGTHASSFPKKYEAYQDRLEAAGYFIGATGKHWGPGNWKVDGWAHNPAGPTWGKRKLKSPPGIGSVDYSANFADFLNDRPKDKPFSFWFGANEPHRSFGKGIGIENGLDPNKVVVPKFLPDTPEIRSDILDYCFEIQWFDQHLGRMLDSLEKAGELNNTLVIVTSDNGMAFPRAKANCYEYGIHMPLAVSWPAAAKPDRVVDDPVNLIDVTATIYDAAGVDPPTETPTAGRSIRNILESTEQGIVDEHRDAVFSGRERHSSVRFNSLGYPQRCIRTRDYLYIRNFRPERWPAGAPQKYGNGGYAKKDEVINKVLGPMHGGYHDIDACPSLTFLVKNRDDTRIGHFLGLSVDHRPAEELFDIRKDPACLHNLAANPTFAKVRSNLNARLFDYLKETNDARVTSPDGGDIWETYPRYSGLRWFPTPGWAKENPDRVPTQEWVEKKRPR
;
A
#
# COMPACT_ATOMS: atom_id res chain seq x y z
N MET A 1 -12.67 18.75 -89.80
CA MET A 1 -13.63 19.45 -90.69
C MET A 1 -14.29 20.50 -89.89
N ILE A 2 -14.02 21.74 -90.30
CA ILE A 2 -14.86 22.94 -90.31
C ILE A 2 -15.20 23.48 -88.93
N GLU A 3 -14.46 24.48 -88.46
CA GLU A 3 -14.61 25.94 -88.63
C GLU A 3 -16.01 26.42 -88.17
N ARG A 4 -16.11 27.42 -87.29
CA ARG A 4 -15.84 28.88 -87.46
C ARG A 4 -16.05 29.67 -86.18
N THR A 5 -15.11 30.51 -85.88
CA THR A 5 -15.20 31.77 -85.11
C THR A 5 -16.02 32.82 -85.89
N PRO A 6 -16.19 34.12 -85.45
CA PRO A 6 -16.43 34.78 -84.14
C PRO A 6 -17.58 35.83 -84.22
N LEU A 7 -17.85 36.58 -83.19
CA LEU A 7 -18.18 38.05 -83.35
C LEU A 7 -18.26 38.82 -82.03
N PHE A 8 -17.59 39.88 -82.04
CA PHE A 8 -17.51 40.99 -81.07
C PHE A 8 -18.82 41.67 -80.71
N ARG A 9 -18.92 42.24 -79.48
CA ARG A 9 -19.47 43.56 -79.18
C ARG A 9 -19.16 44.02 -77.75
N ILE A 10 -18.36 44.92 -77.55
CA ILE A 10 -18.19 46.31 -77.04
C ILE A 10 -19.10 46.72 -75.90
N TYR A 11 -18.42 47.25 -74.87
CA TYR A 11 -18.76 47.87 -73.60
C TYR A 11 -19.87 48.91 -73.57
N PRO A 12 -20.39 49.24 -72.32
CA PRO A 12 -19.75 50.32 -71.56
C PRO A 12 -19.64 50.15 -70.03
N TYR A 13 -18.67 50.83 -69.49
CA TYR A 13 -18.40 51.30 -68.15
C TYR A 13 -19.58 51.38 -67.19
N GLN A 14 -19.38 50.97 -65.91
CA GLN A 14 -19.72 51.88 -64.79
C GLN A 14 -19.17 51.43 -63.42
N PHE A 15 -18.57 52.44 -62.80
CA PHE A 15 -18.47 52.71 -61.38
C PHE A 15 -19.56 52.06 -60.52
N PHE A 16 -19.18 51.23 -59.58
CA PHE A 16 -19.77 50.95 -58.24
C PHE A 16 -19.18 49.70 -57.69
N LYS A 17 -17.95 49.71 -57.16
CA LYS A 17 -17.39 48.61 -56.40
C LYS A 17 -16.36 48.94 -55.29
N GLU A 18 -16.40 50.12 -54.71
CA GLU A 18 -15.47 50.43 -53.60
C GLU A 18 -16.09 50.52 -52.23
N VAL A 19 -17.39 50.41 -52.06
CA VAL A 19 -18.05 50.51 -50.76
C VAL A 19 -18.27 49.12 -50.10
N ASP A 20 -18.36 48.04 -50.89
CA ASP A 20 -18.61 46.71 -50.37
C ASP A 20 -17.34 46.00 -49.82
N LEU A 21 -16.16 46.42 -50.27
CA LEU A 21 -14.92 45.76 -49.82
C LEU A 21 -14.50 46.14 -48.40
N MET A 22 -14.80 47.36 -47.96
CA MET A 22 -14.52 47.81 -46.59
C MET A 22 -15.48 47.23 -45.55
N GLN A 23 -16.73 46.92 -45.90
CA GLN A 23 -17.66 46.25 -44.98
C GLN A 23 -17.39 44.75 -44.84
N GLN A 24 -16.89 44.08 -45.87
CA GLN A 24 -16.50 42.64 -45.76
C GLN A 24 -15.20 42.47 -45.01
N VAL A 25 -14.21 43.35 -45.14
CA VAL A 25 -12.95 43.27 -44.35
C VAL A 25 -13.22 43.56 -42.87
N GLY A 26 -14.09 44.53 -42.54
CA GLY A 26 -14.48 44.86 -41.17
C GLY A 26 -15.22 43.68 -40.47
N ARG A 27 -16.10 42.97 -41.20
CA ARG A 27 -16.80 41.80 -40.67
C ARG A 27 -15.89 40.57 -40.52
N SER A 28 -14.96 40.34 -41.42
CA SER A 28 -14.00 39.22 -41.33
C SER A 28 -12.96 39.42 -40.23
N VAL A 29 -12.50 40.65 -39.97
CA VAL A 29 -11.59 40.96 -38.86
C VAL A 29 -12.30 40.85 -37.51
N LEU A 30 -13.57 41.27 -37.41
CA LEU A 30 -14.36 41.12 -36.19
C LEU A 30 -14.69 39.65 -35.86
N CYS A 31 -14.96 38.81 -36.88
CA CYS A 31 -15.14 37.37 -36.69
C CYS A 31 -13.84 36.64 -36.35
N LEU A 32 -12.67 37.05 -36.86
CA LEU A 32 -11.37 36.51 -36.48
C LEU A 32 -10.97 36.94 -35.06
N PHE A 33 -11.33 38.12 -34.58
CA PHE A 33 -11.11 38.54 -33.20
C PHE A 33 -12.06 37.86 -32.21
N LEU A 34 -13.28 37.50 -32.60
CA LEU A 34 -14.22 36.72 -31.75
C LEU A 34 -13.92 35.23 -31.75
N LEU A 35 -13.24 34.67 -32.75
CA LEU A 35 -12.79 33.28 -32.80
C LEU A 35 -11.45 33.05 -32.08
N SER A 36 -10.62 34.10 -31.89
CA SER A 36 -9.36 34.00 -31.16
C SER A 36 -9.52 34.09 -29.62
N THR A 37 -10.71 34.47 -29.11
CA THR A 37 -10.99 34.53 -27.67
C THR A 37 -11.70 33.24 -27.14
N ALA A 38 -12.07 32.32 -28.02
CA ALA A 38 -12.81 31.10 -27.64
C ALA A 38 -11.94 29.84 -27.55
N SER A 39 -10.63 29.94 -27.66
CA SER A 39 -9.70 28.81 -27.51
C SER A 39 -8.72 28.98 -26.36
N ALA A 40 -9.11 29.67 -25.30
CA ALA A 40 -8.61 29.33 -24.00
C ALA A 40 -9.34 28.01 -23.59
N THR A 41 -8.97 26.90 -24.21
CA THR A 41 -9.13 25.64 -23.53
C THR A 41 -8.52 25.85 -22.16
N LEU A 42 -9.35 25.92 -21.11
CA LEU A 42 -8.92 25.68 -19.76
C LEU A 42 -8.18 24.34 -19.84
N ALA A 43 -6.86 24.39 -19.99
CA ALA A 43 -6.05 23.23 -19.69
C ALA A 43 -6.51 22.83 -18.30
N ALA A 44 -7.18 21.68 -18.17
CA ALA A 44 -7.68 21.22 -16.90
C ALA A 44 -6.51 21.33 -15.94
N SER A 45 -6.64 22.15 -14.88
CA SER A 45 -5.54 22.38 -13.96
C SER A 45 -5.15 21.03 -13.39
N ARG A 46 -3.88 20.65 -13.51
CA ARG A 46 -3.37 19.39 -12.94
C ARG A 46 -3.80 19.31 -11.49
N PRO A 47 -4.37 18.17 -11.02
CA PRO A 47 -4.83 18.06 -9.64
C PRO A 47 -3.68 18.14 -8.65
N ASN A 48 -3.94 18.70 -7.48
CA ASN A 48 -3.13 18.41 -6.32
C ASN A 48 -3.33 16.95 -5.90
N ILE A 49 -2.35 16.38 -5.21
CA ILE A 49 -2.37 14.98 -4.79
C ILE A 49 -2.06 14.91 -3.30
N LEU A 50 -2.96 14.35 -2.50
CA LEU A 50 -2.76 14.03 -1.10
C LEU A 50 -2.89 12.52 -0.92
N VAL A 51 -1.77 11.85 -0.60
CA VAL A 51 -1.74 10.43 -0.25
C VAL A 51 -1.60 10.32 1.26
N ALA A 52 -2.63 9.79 1.93
CA ALA A 52 -2.67 9.56 3.36
C ALA A 52 -2.64 8.05 3.64
N ILE A 53 -1.58 7.58 4.30
CA ILE A 53 -1.34 6.16 4.57
C ILE A 53 -1.15 5.96 6.06
N SER A 54 -2.06 5.21 6.70
CA SER A 54 -1.88 4.67 8.05
C SER A 54 -0.87 3.51 8.04
N ASP A 55 -0.31 3.16 9.19
CA ASP A 55 0.71 2.14 9.34
C ASP A 55 0.16 0.95 10.12
N ASP A 56 -0.01 -0.21 9.45
CA ASP A 56 -0.56 -1.45 10.03
C ASP A 56 -2.09 -1.43 10.27
N GLN A 57 -2.92 -0.96 9.33
CA GLN A 57 -4.39 -0.98 9.49
C GLN A 57 -5.06 -1.94 8.50
N SER A 58 -5.81 -2.95 9.01
CA SER A 58 -6.60 -3.86 8.17
C SER A 58 -7.99 -3.32 7.86
N PHE A 59 -8.56 -3.73 6.73
CA PHE A 59 -10.00 -3.77 6.51
C PHE A 59 -10.66 -4.71 7.56
N PRO A 60 -11.88 -4.40 8.12
CA PRO A 60 -12.74 -3.26 7.81
C PRO A 60 -12.68 -2.13 8.86
N HIS A 61 -11.55 -1.89 9.52
CA HIS A 61 -11.44 -1.05 10.71
C HIS A 61 -11.56 0.46 10.42
N THR A 62 -12.70 0.86 9.83
CA THR A 62 -13.18 2.25 9.74
C THR A 62 -14.71 2.29 9.87
N SER A 63 -15.27 3.44 10.25
CA SER A 63 -16.73 3.59 10.36
C SER A 63 -17.45 3.50 9.01
N ALA A 64 -16.80 3.88 7.90
CA ALA A 64 -17.37 3.75 6.54
C ALA A 64 -17.70 2.29 6.16
N TYR A 65 -16.95 1.30 6.68
CA TYR A 65 -17.24 -0.13 6.51
C TYR A 65 -18.16 -0.72 7.59
N GLY A 66 -18.72 0.13 8.45
CA GLY A 66 -19.67 -0.28 9.50
C GLY A 66 -19.02 -0.84 10.76
N TYR A 67 -17.70 -0.68 10.97
CA TYR A 67 -17.05 -1.14 12.19
C TYR A 67 -17.40 -0.26 13.37
N GLN A 68 -18.18 -0.79 14.32
CA GLN A 68 -18.85 -0.02 15.36
C GLN A 68 -17.94 0.42 16.54
N ALA A 69 -16.75 -0.18 16.69
CA ALA A 69 -15.84 0.12 17.79
C ALA A 69 -14.98 1.39 17.58
N ILE A 70 -15.11 2.05 16.43
CA ILE A 70 -14.29 3.19 16.03
C ILE A 70 -15.14 4.27 15.36
N SER A 71 -14.64 5.51 15.37
CA SER A 71 -15.19 6.63 14.59
C SER A 71 -14.07 7.24 13.73
N THR A 72 -14.25 7.26 12.41
CA THR A 72 -13.27 7.77 11.43
C THR A 72 -13.93 8.79 10.49
N PRO A 73 -14.40 9.95 10.99
CA PRO A 73 -15.18 10.90 10.21
C PRO A 73 -14.43 11.51 9.03
N ALA A 74 -13.09 11.58 9.07
CA ALA A 74 -12.32 12.09 7.96
C ALA A 74 -12.22 11.06 6.82
N PHE A 75 -12.00 9.77 7.14
CA PHE A 75 -12.08 8.69 6.15
C PHE A 75 -13.48 8.64 5.53
N ASP A 76 -14.54 8.70 6.35
CA ASP A 76 -15.93 8.70 5.90
C ASP A 76 -16.22 9.89 4.97
N ARG A 77 -15.65 11.07 5.28
CA ARG A 77 -15.75 12.25 4.42
C ARG A 77 -15.12 12.01 3.05
N VAL A 78 -13.92 11.42 2.99
CA VAL A 78 -13.27 11.09 1.71
C VAL A 78 -14.11 10.08 0.92
N ALA A 79 -14.61 9.02 1.56
CA ALA A 79 -15.49 8.03 0.96
C ALA A 79 -16.76 8.67 0.36
N LYS A 80 -17.40 9.56 1.12
CA LYS A 80 -18.61 10.27 0.68
C LYS A 80 -18.36 11.26 -0.44
N MET A 81 -17.21 11.94 -0.46
CA MET A 81 -16.84 12.85 -1.55
C MET A 81 -16.36 12.12 -2.81
N GLY A 82 -16.17 10.81 -2.76
CA GLY A 82 -15.60 10.02 -3.83
C GLY A 82 -16.11 8.59 -3.86
N VAL A 83 -15.18 7.65 -3.84
CA VAL A 83 -15.43 6.21 -4.01
C VAL A 83 -14.83 5.43 -2.85
N LEU A 84 -15.64 4.59 -2.21
CA LEU A 84 -15.24 3.59 -1.22
C LEU A 84 -14.99 2.26 -1.91
N PHE A 85 -13.83 1.65 -1.72
CA PHE A 85 -13.45 0.38 -2.31
C PHE A 85 -13.57 -0.75 -1.28
N ASN A 86 -14.43 -1.73 -1.55
CA ASN A 86 -14.59 -2.90 -0.67
C ASN A 86 -13.47 -3.94 -0.85
N ASN A 87 -12.72 -3.91 -1.95
CA ASN A 87 -11.73 -4.93 -2.30
C ASN A 87 -10.40 -4.29 -2.71
N ALA A 88 -9.74 -3.58 -1.79
CA ALA A 88 -8.41 -3.02 -2.01
C ALA A 88 -7.34 -3.85 -1.30
N PHE A 89 -6.24 -4.16 -2.00
CA PHE A 89 -5.22 -5.07 -1.49
C PHE A 89 -3.82 -4.47 -1.61
N THR A 90 -3.00 -4.71 -0.57
CA THR A 90 -1.60 -4.31 -0.58
C THR A 90 -0.73 -5.27 -1.41
N PRO A 91 0.28 -4.78 -2.14
CA PRO A 91 1.23 -5.63 -2.86
C PRO A 91 2.15 -6.44 -1.94
N ALA A 92 2.24 -6.06 -0.66
CA ALA A 92 3.03 -6.77 0.36
C ALA A 92 2.48 -6.53 1.76
N PRO A 93 2.39 -7.57 2.63
CA PRO A 93 1.94 -7.44 4.00
C PRO A 93 3.03 -6.90 4.95
N GLY A 94 3.75 -5.86 4.56
CA GLY A 94 4.83 -5.27 5.35
C GLY A 94 5.27 -3.89 4.85
N CYS A 95 5.57 -2.97 5.77
CA CYS A 95 5.67 -1.53 5.50
C CYS A 95 6.65 -1.13 4.40
N SER A 96 7.97 -1.36 4.54
CA SER A 96 8.91 -0.83 3.53
C SER A 96 8.78 -1.48 2.16
N PRO A 97 8.54 -2.80 1.99
CA PRO A 97 8.30 -3.36 0.65
C PRO A 97 6.99 -2.86 0.02
N MET A 98 5.91 -2.72 0.81
CA MET A 98 4.68 -2.12 0.30
C MET A 98 4.90 -0.66 -0.14
N ARG A 99 5.52 0.15 0.72
CA ARG A 99 5.75 1.58 0.42
C ARG A 99 6.65 1.76 -0.80
N ALA A 100 7.63 0.85 -1.02
CA ALA A 100 8.44 0.84 -2.22
C ALA A 100 7.62 0.44 -3.47
N ALA A 101 6.79 -0.60 -3.35
CA ALA A 101 5.90 -1.02 -4.43
C ALA A 101 4.90 0.09 -4.81
N PHE A 102 4.31 0.76 -3.81
CA PHE A 102 3.43 1.91 -4.04
C PHE A 102 4.17 3.06 -4.72
N LEU A 103 5.35 3.47 -4.24
CA LEU A 103 6.11 4.58 -4.80
C LEU A 103 6.54 4.35 -6.25
N THR A 104 6.77 3.10 -6.64
CA THR A 104 7.21 2.73 -7.99
C THR A 104 6.06 2.26 -8.90
N GLY A 105 4.89 1.93 -8.34
CA GLY A 105 3.80 1.28 -9.07
C GLY A 105 4.12 -0.16 -9.51
N ARG A 106 5.06 -0.85 -8.83
CA ARG A 106 5.58 -2.17 -9.24
C ARG A 106 5.35 -3.23 -8.17
N ASN A 107 5.25 -4.48 -8.59
CA ASN A 107 5.23 -5.59 -7.64
C ASN A 107 6.55 -5.66 -6.85
N ILE A 108 6.51 -6.18 -5.62
CA ILE A 108 7.71 -6.25 -4.77
C ILE A 108 8.84 -7.07 -5.42
N TRP A 109 8.53 -8.09 -6.22
CA TRP A 109 9.53 -8.91 -6.91
C TRP A 109 10.16 -8.25 -8.14
N GLN A 110 9.70 -7.06 -8.51
CA GLN A 110 10.24 -6.26 -9.61
C GLN A 110 11.12 -5.10 -9.14
N ILE A 111 11.40 -4.99 -7.84
CA ILE A 111 12.12 -3.85 -7.24
C ILE A 111 13.32 -4.27 -6.36
N GLU A 112 13.83 -5.48 -6.58
CA GLU A 112 15.05 -5.99 -5.92
C GLU A 112 15.06 -5.77 -4.40
N ASN A 113 16.13 -5.15 -3.85
CA ASN A 113 16.29 -4.87 -2.42
C ASN A 113 15.06 -4.21 -1.80
N ALA A 114 14.44 -3.25 -2.50
CA ALA A 114 13.29 -2.52 -2.01
C ALA A 114 12.06 -3.41 -1.76
N GLY A 115 12.01 -4.60 -2.37
CA GLY A 115 10.99 -5.63 -2.13
C GLY A 115 11.18 -6.40 -0.82
N THR A 116 12.24 -6.12 -0.03
CA THR A 116 12.47 -6.70 1.30
C THR A 116 12.44 -5.64 2.39
N HIS A 117 12.06 -6.05 3.61
CA HIS A 117 11.94 -5.12 4.73
C HIS A 117 13.30 -4.69 5.29
N ALA A 118 13.44 -3.38 5.58
CA ALA A 118 14.63 -2.75 6.13
C ALA A 118 15.90 -2.92 5.27
N SER A 119 15.76 -2.87 3.95
CA SER A 119 16.87 -2.96 3.01
C SER A 119 17.23 -1.59 2.41
N SER A 120 17.72 -1.53 1.18
CA SER A 120 17.94 -0.28 0.45
C SER A 120 16.87 -0.10 -0.66
N PHE A 121 16.86 1.07 -1.30
CA PHE A 121 15.95 1.39 -2.39
C PHE A 121 16.76 1.75 -3.64
N PRO A 122 16.99 0.81 -4.57
CA PRO A 122 17.81 1.09 -5.76
C PRO A 122 17.22 2.24 -6.59
N LYS A 123 18.04 3.28 -6.81
CA LYS A 123 17.59 4.53 -7.44
C LYS A 123 17.12 4.38 -8.89
N LYS A 124 17.49 3.28 -9.56
CA LYS A 124 16.98 2.96 -10.90
C LYS A 124 15.45 2.76 -10.93
N TYR A 125 14.82 2.45 -9.79
CA TYR A 125 13.37 2.41 -9.63
C TYR A 125 12.88 3.77 -9.19
N GLU A 126 12.60 4.65 -10.15
CA GLU A 126 12.10 5.99 -9.87
C GLU A 126 10.80 5.96 -9.08
N ALA A 127 10.69 6.83 -8.07
CA ALA A 127 9.44 7.03 -7.35
C ALA A 127 8.52 8.00 -8.13
N TYR A 128 7.20 7.83 -8.01
CA TYR A 128 6.26 8.74 -8.66
C TYR A 128 6.46 10.19 -8.20
N GLN A 129 6.92 10.42 -6.98
CA GLN A 129 7.22 11.76 -6.46
C GLN A 129 8.28 12.47 -7.30
N ASP A 130 9.39 11.80 -7.63
CA ASP A 130 10.46 12.40 -8.44
C ASP A 130 9.96 12.73 -9.86
N ARG A 131 9.11 11.86 -10.44
CA ARG A 131 8.51 12.10 -11.76
C ARG A 131 7.56 13.29 -11.75
N LEU A 132 6.77 13.43 -10.68
CA LEU A 132 5.88 14.58 -10.51
C LEU A 132 6.69 15.87 -10.29
N GLU A 133 7.77 15.83 -9.50
CA GLU A 133 8.66 16.99 -9.31
C GLU A 133 9.26 17.43 -10.64
N ALA A 134 9.79 16.50 -11.45
CA ALA A 134 10.29 16.78 -12.79
C ALA A 134 9.23 17.36 -13.72
N ALA A 135 7.95 17.02 -13.51
CA ALA A 135 6.81 17.57 -14.23
C ALA A 135 6.31 18.92 -13.65
N GLY A 136 6.98 19.48 -12.64
CA GLY A 136 6.70 20.79 -12.08
C GLY A 136 5.81 20.81 -10.83
N TYR A 137 5.49 19.67 -10.23
CA TYR A 137 4.82 19.62 -8.94
C TYR A 137 5.75 20.05 -7.82
N PHE A 138 5.17 20.65 -6.78
CA PHE A 138 5.84 20.83 -5.50
C PHE A 138 5.59 19.58 -4.64
N ILE A 139 6.65 18.86 -4.27
CA ILE A 139 6.52 17.60 -3.56
C ILE A 139 6.92 17.72 -2.10
N GLY A 140 6.32 16.91 -1.22
CA GLY A 140 6.68 16.86 0.18
C GLY A 140 6.07 15.69 0.93
N ALA A 141 6.55 15.50 2.16
CA ALA A 141 6.10 14.40 3.00
C ALA A 141 6.17 14.74 4.49
N THR A 142 5.32 14.08 5.30
CA THR A 142 5.39 14.13 6.76
C THR A 142 5.19 12.74 7.37
N GLY A 143 5.77 12.52 8.56
CA GLY A 143 5.66 11.28 9.33
C GLY A 143 6.50 10.14 8.77
N LYS A 144 5.90 8.99 8.54
CA LYS A 144 6.57 7.80 8.02
C LYS A 144 6.61 7.82 6.50
N HIS A 145 7.80 8.02 5.98
CA HIS A 145 8.12 7.97 4.55
C HIS A 145 8.31 6.52 4.08
N TRP A 146 9.14 6.29 3.05
CA TRP A 146 9.63 4.95 2.80
C TRP A 146 10.59 4.53 3.93
N GLY A 147 10.31 3.38 4.53
CA GLY A 147 11.08 2.81 5.63
C GLY A 147 10.31 1.72 6.38
N PRO A 148 11.03 0.99 7.30
CA PRO A 148 12.45 1.15 7.63
C PRO A 148 13.38 0.69 6.48
N GLY A 149 14.58 1.28 6.41
CA GLY A 149 15.58 0.97 5.40
C GLY A 149 16.64 2.09 5.29
N ASN A 150 17.55 1.97 4.33
CA ASN A 150 18.59 2.96 4.08
C ASN A 150 18.62 3.37 2.60
N TRP A 151 17.85 4.37 2.24
CA TRP A 151 17.79 4.94 0.90
C TRP A 151 19.07 5.69 0.50
N LYS A 152 19.86 6.18 1.48
CA LYS A 152 21.07 6.96 1.22
C LYS A 152 22.17 6.16 0.53
N VAL A 153 22.24 4.85 0.77
CA VAL A 153 23.27 3.99 0.16
C VAL A 153 23.10 3.86 -1.35
N ASP A 154 21.91 4.12 -1.88
CA ASP A 154 21.62 4.10 -3.31
C ASP A 154 21.66 5.50 -3.96
N GLY A 155 22.15 6.52 -3.23
CA GLY A 155 22.42 7.86 -3.77
C GLY A 155 21.21 8.76 -3.95
N TRP A 156 20.12 8.55 -3.20
CA TRP A 156 18.97 9.45 -3.19
C TRP A 156 19.32 10.77 -2.49
N ALA A 157 18.82 11.89 -3.03
CA ALA A 157 18.98 13.21 -2.41
C ALA A 157 18.08 13.40 -1.18
N HIS A 158 16.88 12.81 -1.22
CA HIS A 158 15.92 12.76 -0.12
C HIS A 158 15.25 11.38 -0.09
N ASN A 159 14.38 11.14 0.89
CA ASN A 159 13.60 9.91 0.93
C ASN A 159 12.72 9.79 -0.34
N PRO A 160 12.58 8.60 -0.96
CA PRO A 160 11.75 8.40 -2.15
C PRO A 160 10.29 8.90 -2.05
N ALA A 161 9.76 9.02 -0.82
CA ALA A 161 8.43 9.61 -0.60
C ALA A 161 8.41 11.15 -0.63
N GLY A 162 9.56 11.80 -0.80
CA GLY A 162 9.72 13.24 -0.91
C GLY A 162 10.50 13.91 0.24
N PRO A 163 10.84 15.19 0.11
CA PRO A 163 11.43 16.01 1.17
C PRO A 163 10.52 16.09 2.40
N THR A 164 11.12 16.21 3.58
CA THR A 164 10.41 16.08 4.86
C THR A 164 9.97 17.42 5.45
N TRP A 165 8.68 17.58 5.75
CA TRP A 165 8.10 18.54 6.68
C TRP A 165 7.78 17.84 8.01
N GLY A 166 8.58 18.06 9.04
CA GLY A 166 8.49 17.30 10.30
C GLY A 166 8.88 18.10 11.54
N LYS A 167 8.98 19.44 11.44
CA LYS A 167 9.45 20.32 12.54
C LYS A 167 8.37 20.54 13.59
N ARG A 168 7.09 20.59 13.20
CA ARG A 168 5.97 20.79 14.13
C ARG A 168 5.77 19.57 14.98
N LYS A 169 5.64 19.81 16.28
CA LYS A 169 5.40 18.80 17.30
C LYS A 169 4.23 19.21 18.17
N LEU A 170 3.54 18.22 18.75
CA LEU A 170 2.47 18.42 19.69
C LEU A 170 2.63 17.47 20.90
N LYS A 171 1.88 17.72 21.96
CA LYS A 171 1.76 16.79 23.08
C LYS A 171 0.79 15.69 22.67
N SER A 172 1.29 14.48 22.51
CA SER A 172 0.50 13.30 22.15
C SER A 172 0.13 12.46 23.38
N PRO A 173 -0.91 11.62 23.26
CA PRO A 173 -1.22 10.58 24.24
C PRO A 173 -0.09 9.54 24.36
N PRO A 174 -0.07 8.74 25.45
CA PRO A 174 0.88 7.62 25.59
C PRO A 174 0.78 6.63 24.41
N GLY A 175 1.92 6.18 23.91
CA GLY A 175 2.01 5.27 22.74
C GLY A 175 2.12 5.99 21.40
N ILE A 176 1.62 7.21 21.30
CA ILE A 176 1.57 7.98 20.06
C ILE A 176 2.76 8.94 19.92
N GLY A 177 3.31 9.03 18.71
CA GLY A 177 4.41 9.94 18.38
C GLY A 177 4.02 11.42 18.46
N SER A 178 5.00 12.30 18.74
CA SER A 178 4.76 13.74 18.93
C SER A 178 4.69 14.55 17.63
N VAL A 179 4.71 13.94 16.46
CA VAL A 179 4.66 14.67 15.18
C VAL A 179 3.28 15.27 14.96
N ASP A 180 3.20 16.59 14.77
CA ASP A 180 1.96 17.25 14.33
C ASP A 180 1.88 17.22 12.80
N TYR A 181 1.33 16.12 12.26
CA TYR A 181 1.24 15.90 10.82
C TYR A 181 0.48 17.00 10.10
N SER A 182 -0.65 17.43 10.67
CA SER A 182 -1.49 18.47 10.06
C SER A 182 -0.85 19.85 10.06
N ALA A 183 -0.13 20.23 11.12
CA ALA A 183 0.60 21.49 11.16
C ALA A 183 1.81 21.47 10.19
N ASN A 184 2.50 20.33 10.05
CA ASN A 184 3.56 20.17 9.04
C ASN A 184 3.01 20.26 7.62
N PHE A 185 1.80 19.76 7.35
CA PHE A 185 1.14 19.94 6.06
C PHE A 185 0.77 21.40 5.80
N ALA A 186 0.30 22.12 6.82
CA ALA A 186 0.04 23.56 6.70
C ALA A 186 1.31 24.36 6.37
N ASP A 187 2.43 24.04 7.02
CA ASP A 187 3.74 24.65 6.69
C ASP A 187 4.13 24.32 5.23
N PHE A 188 3.94 23.07 4.77
CA PHE A 188 4.17 22.69 3.36
C PHE A 188 3.32 23.52 2.38
N LEU A 189 2.02 23.71 2.65
CA LEU A 189 1.14 24.52 1.81
C LEU A 189 1.56 26.00 1.79
N ASN A 190 2.10 26.51 2.89
CA ASN A 190 2.62 27.88 2.98
C ASN A 190 3.93 28.06 2.20
N ASP A 191 4.81 27.06 2.20
CA ASP A 191 6.10 27.06 1.49
C ASP A 191 5.91 26.85 -0.02
N ARG A 192 4.76 26.31 -0.45
CA ARG A 192 4.47 25.98 -1.85
C ARG A 192 4.33 27.24 -2.70
N PRO A 193 5.01 27.36 -3.87
CA PRO A 193 4.69 28.34 -4.90
C PRO A 193 3.24 28.22 -5.34
N LYS A 194 2.49 29.31 -5.33
CA LYS A 194 1.02 29.30 -5.54
C LYS A 194 0.57 28.85 -6.94
N ASP A 195 1.44 28.95 -7.91
CA ASP A 195 1.24 28.53 -9.31
C ASP A 195 1.56 27.05 -9.56
N LYS A 196 2.09 26.33 -8.58
CA LYS A 196 2.43 24.91 -8.72
C LYS A 196 1.39 24.00 -8.09
N PRO A 197 0.97 22.92 -8.76
CA PRO A 197 0.26 21.83 -8.12
C PRO A 197 1.19 21.13 -7.11
N PHE A 198 0.63 20.44 -6.13
CA PHE A 198 1.43 19.71 -5.16
C PHE A 198 1.16 18.20 -5.17
N SER A 199 2.15 17.43 -4.69
CA SER A 199 1.99 16.05 -4.28
C SER A 199 2.55 15.89 -2.87
N PHE A 200 1.70 15.52 -1.93
CA PHE A 200 2.06 15.37 -0.53
C PHE A 200 1.79 13.97 0.01
N TRP A 201 2.82 13.40 0.66
CA TRP A 201 2.75 12.12 1.33
C TRP A 201 2.55 12.31 2.83
N PHE A 202 1.37 12.01 3.32
CA PHE A 202 1.09 11.87 4.74
C PHE A 202 1.19 10.38 5.12
N GLY A 203 2.33 9.96 5.66
CA GLY A 203 2.51 8.65 6.26
C GLY A 203 2.40 8.79 7.77
N ALA A 204 1.31 8.34 8.38
CA ALA A 204 1.26 8.25 9.83
C ALA A 204 2.19 7.16 10.35
N ASN A 205 2.60 7.25 11.62
CA ASN A 205 3.18 6.11 12.33
C ASN A 205 2.10 5.23 12.96
N GLU A 206 0.93 5.77 13.16
CA GLU A 206 -0.22 5.13 13.76
C GLU A 206 -1.03 4.34 12.69
N PRO A 207 -1.57 3.18 13.06
CA PRO A 207 -1.51 2.45 14.34
C PRO A 207 -0.39 1.39 14.42
N HIS A 208 0.87 1.76 14.17
CA HIS A 208 2.02 0.86 14.37
C HIS A 208 2.36 0.74 15.86
N ARG A 209 2.59 -0.50 16.31
CA ARG A 209 2.99 -0.76 17.72
C ARG A 209 4.28 -0.01 18.11
N SER A 210 4.42 0.31 19.43
CA SER A 210 3.64 -0.16 20.59
C SER A 210 2.55 0.83 20.98
N PHE A 211 1.37 0.34 21.35
CA PHE A 211 0.25 1.17 21.81
C PHE A 211 0.37 1.54 23.29
N GLY A 212 -0.27 2.65 23.71
CA GLY A 212 -0.57 2.92 25.12
C GLY A 212 -1.54 1.87 25.65
N LYS A 213 -1.09 1.05 26.63
CA LYS A 213 -1.90 -0.06 27.15
C LYS A 213 -3.16 0.45 27.85
N GLY A 214 -4.34 0.02 27.40
CA GLY A 214 -5.64 0.38 27.93
C GLY A 214 -6.17 1.73 27.45
N ILE A 215 -5.40 2.44 26.60
CA ILE A 215 -5.72 3.80 26.17
C ILE A 215 -7.06 3.89 25.42
N GLY A 216 -7.44 2.87 24.67
CA GLY A 216 -8.73 2.85 23.97
C GLY A 216 -9.90 2.90 24.94
N ILE A 217 -9.89 2.07 25.98
CA ILE A 217 -10.93 2.05 27.02
C ILE A 217 -10.91 3.34 27.84
N GLU A 218 -9.74 3.82 28.23
CA GLU A 218 -9.57 5.08 28.98
C GLU A 218 -10.12 6.29 28.22
N ASN A 219 -10.14 6.24 26.88
CA ASN A 219 -10.71 7.29 26.02
C ASN A 219 -12.13 6.98 25.54
N GLY A 220 -12.84 6.06 26.21
CA GLY A 220 -14.28 5.83 26.03
C GLY A 220 -14.65 4.88 24.90
N LEU A 221 -13.72 4.12 24.33
CA LEU A 221 -14.05 3.08 23.35
C LEU A 221 -14.69 1.88 24.08
N ASP A 222 -15.78 1.36 23.51
CA ASP A 222 -16.59 0.31 24.14
C ASP A 222 -16.10 -1.10 23.73
N PRO A 223 -15.59 -1.92 24.67
CA PRO A 223 -15.17 -3.28 24.40
C PRO A 223 -16.28 -4.19 23.87
N ASN A 224 -17.55 -3.88 24.13
CA ASN A 224 -18.67 -4.68 23.61
C ASN A 224 -18.91 -4.49 22.12
N LYS A 225 -18.41 -3.40 21.53
CA LYS A 225 -18.49 -3.13 20.09
C LYS A 225 -17.37 -3.75 19.27
N VAL A 226 -16.34 -4.32 19.92
CA VAL A 226 -15.23 -4.97 19.23
C VAL A 226 -15.70 -6.26 18.59
N VAL A 227 -15.44 -6.41 17.29
CA VAL A 227 -15.55 -7.68 16.57
C VAL A 227 -14.14 -8.29 16.53
N VAL A 228 -13.90 -9.30 17.37
CA VAL A 228 -12.62 -10.00 17.45
C VAL A 228 -12.47 -10.88 16.20
N PRO A 229 -11.36 -10.78 15.43
CA PRO A 229 -11.10 -11.69 14.32
C PRO A 229 -11.10 -13.15 14.77
N LYS A 230 -11.74 -14.04 14.01
CA LYS A 230 -11.93 -15.47 14.38
C LYS A 230 -10.63 -16.26 14.55
N PHE A 231 -9.49 -15.73 14.15
CA PHE A 231 -8.16 -16.32 14.40
C PHE A 231 -7.55 -15.89 15.74
N LEU A 232 -8.27 -15.12 16.55
CA LEU A 232 -7.91 -14.72 17.91
C LEU A 232 -9.00 -15.14 18.87
N PRO A 233 -8.68 -15.49 20.14
CA PRO A 233 -9.69 -15.79 21.14
C PRO A 233 -10.39 -14.51 21.58
N ASP A 234 -11.69 -14.59 21.76
CA ASP A 234 -12.49 -13.47 22.25
C ASP A 234 -12.38 -13.37 23.78
N THR A 235 -11.45 -12.55 24.25
CA THR A 235 -11.18 -12.32 25.66
C THR A 235 -11.04 -10.82 25.97
N PRO A 236 -11.18 -10.39 27.24
CA PRO A 236 -10.99 -9.00 27.62
C PRO A 236 -9.65 -8.42 27.22
N GLU A 237 -8.56 -9.22 27.29
CA GLU A 237 -7.21 -8.80 26.91
C GLU A 237 -7.09 -8.51 25.42
N ILE A 238 -7.68 -9.38 24.59
CA ILE A 238 -7.67 -9.21 23.12
C ILE A 238 -8.54 -8.01 22.71
N ARG A 239 -9.72 -7.87 23.32
CA ARG A 239 -10.60 -6.71 23.08
C ARG A 239 -9.93 -5.39 23.44
N SER A 240 -9.24 -5.34 24.60
CA SER A 240 -8.49 -4.15 25.03
C SER A 240 -7.37 -3.80 24.06
N ASP A 241 -6.58 -4.78 23.61
CA ASP A 241 -5.48 -4.59 22.64
C ASP A 241 -6.00 -4.08 21.27
N ILE A 242 -7.19 -4.56 20.83
CA ILE A 242 -7.87 -4.06 19.64
C ILE A 242 -8.38 -2.63 19.82
N LEU A 243 -8.88 -2.26 21.01
CA LEU A 243 -9.32 -0.87 21.26
C LEU A 243 -8.15 0.11 21.33
N ASP A 244 -7.00 -0.32 21.84
CA ASP A 244 -5.78 0.50 21.82
C ASP A 244 -5.35 0.80 20.37
N TYR A 245 -5.40 -0.23 19.50
CA TYR A 245 -5.20 -0.07 18.06
C TYR A 245 -6.24 0.86 17.41
N CYS A 246 -7.53 0.73 17.75
CA CYS A 246 -8.59 1.59 17.25
C CYS A 246 -8.38 3.06 17.63
N PHE A 247 -7.89 3.32 18.85
CA PHE A 247 -7.60 4.67 19.31
C PHE A 247 -6.52 5.35 18.44
N GLU A 248 -5.49 4.63 18.05
CA GLU A 248 -4.45 5.16 17.18
C GLU A 248 -4.94 5.39 15.74
N ILE A 249 -5.86 4.58 15.22
CA ILE A 249 -6.52 4.86 13.94
C ILE A 249 -7.30 6.18 14.00
N GLN A 250 -8.03 6.43 15.11
CA GLN A 250 -8.74 7.70 15.28
C GLN A 250 -7.78 8.90 15.32
N TRP A 251 -6.56 8.72 15.83
CA TRP A 251 -5.53 9.75 15.81
C TRP A 251 -5.07 10.08 14.38
N PHE A 252 -4.81 9.06 13.57
CA PHE A 252 -4.55 9.24 12.14
C PHE A 252 -5.69 9.98 11.45
N ASP A 253 -6.93 9.56 11.68
CA ASP A 253 -8.13 10.15 11.07
C ASP A 253 -8.32 11.62 11.46
N GLN A 254 -8.05 11.99 12.71
CA GLN A 254 -8.10 13.39 13.15
C GLN A 254 -7.09 14.29 12.44
N HIS A 255 -5.88 13.79 12.15
CA HIS A 255 -4.90 14.54 11.37
C HIS A 255 -5.33 14.67 9.91
N LEU A 256 -5.87 13.62 9.31
CA LEU A 256 -6.46 13.66 7.96
C LEU A 256 -7.57 14.71 7.90
N GLY A 257 -8.48 14.73 8.86
CA GLY A 257 -9.57 15.71 8.93
C GLY A 257 -9.07 17.16 8.89
N ARG A 258 -8.07 17.48 9.72
CA ARG A 258 -7.45 18.83 9.74
C ARG A 258 -6.74 19.18 8.42
N MET A 259 -6.17 18.21 7.71
CA MET A 259 -5.59 18.44 6.38
C MET A 259 -6.67 18.73 5.33
N LEU A 260 -7.78 17.97 5.34
CA LEU A 260 -8.93 18.24 4.47
C LEU A 260 -9.53 19.63 4.72
N ASP A 261 -9.66 20.05 5.99
CA ASP A 261 -10.12 21.38 6.36
C ASP A 261 -9.17 22.48 5.86
N SER A 262 -7.87 22.24 5.87
CA SER A 262 -6.87 23.17 5.34
C SER A 262 -7.02 23.34 3.83
N LEU A 263 -7.27 22.25 3.10
CA LEU A 263 -7.52 22.27 1.66
C LEU A 263 -8.84 22.97 1.31
N GLU A 264 -9.89 22.73 2.10
CA GLU A 264 -11.19 23.38 1.91
C GLU A 264 -11.10 24.89 2.13
N LYS A 265 -10.43 25.32 3.23
CA LYS A 265 -10.19 26.75 3.52
C LYS A 265 -9.36 27.43 2.43
N ALA A 266 -8.43 26.71 1.81
CA ALA A 266 -7.64 27.21 0.68
C ALA A 266 -8.41 27.21 -0.65
N GLY A 267 -9.62 26.64 -0.72
CA GLY A 267 -10.39 26.46 -1.95
C GLY A 267 -9.82 25.42 -2.91
N GLU A 268 -8.94 24.55 -2.43
CA GLU A 268 -8.18 23.60 -3.27
C GLU A 268 -8.71 22.16 -3.19
N LEU A 269 -9.59 21.85 -2.23
CA LEU A 269 -10.08 20.49 -2.01
C LEU A 269 -10.77 19.92 -3.25
N ASN A 270 -11.51 20.73 -3.99
CA ASN A 270 -12.21 20.30 -5.21
C ASN A 270 -11.25 19.82 -6.31
N ASN A 271 -10.06 20.42 -6.42
CA ASN A 271 -9.01 20.05 -7.38
C ASN A 271 -7.90 19.20 -6.74
N THR A 272 -8.21 18.46 -5.68
CA THR A 272 -7.25 17.57 -5.02
C THR A 272 -7.70 16.13 -5.15
N LEU A 273 -6.84 15.27 -5.71
CA LEU A 273 -6.95 13.82 -5.63
C LEU A 273 -6.51 13.40 -4.23
N VAL A 274 -7.47 13.03 -3.39
CA VAL A 274 -7.23 12.53 -2.02
C VAL A 274 -7.35 11.02 -2.01
N ILE A 275 -6.30 10.36 -1.57
CA ILE A 275 -6.22 8.90 -1.42
C ILE A 275 -5.98 8.62 0.05
N VAL A 276 -6.85 7.82 0.68
CA VAL A 276 -6.65 7.36 2.05
C VAL A 276 -6.69 5.85 2.12
N THR A 277 -5.63 5.25 2.69
CA THR A 277 -5.44 3.80 2.78
C THR A 277 -4.50 3.43 3.93
N SER A 278 -4.10 2.15 4.00
CA SER A 278 -3.04 1.63 4.88
C SER A 278 -1.96 0.91 4.08
N ASP A 279 -0.76 0.79 4.63
CA ASP A 279 0.33 0.08 3.96
C ASP A 279 0.21 -1.45 4.05
N ASN A 280 -0.16 -1.98 5.20
CA ASN A 280 -0.38 -3.42 5.41
C ASN A 280 -1.31 -3.65 6.61
N GLY A 281 -1.69 -4.91 6.82
CA GLY A 281 -2.63 -5.28 7.85
C GLY A 281 -2.12 -5.13 9.28
N MET A 282 -3.06 -5.18 10.22
CA MET A 282 -2.89 -4.94 11.65
C MET A 282 -1.75 -5.75 12.28
N ALA A 283 -1.02 -5.12 13.21
CA ALA A 283 0.12 -5.73 13.92
C ALA A 283 -0.32 -6.71 15.01
N PHE A 284 -1.06 -7.74 14.61
CA PHE A 284 -1.58 -8.81 15.48
C PHE A 284 -1.12 -10.19 14.97
N PRO A 285 -1.12 -11.23 15.83
CA PRO A 285 -0.84 -12.59 15.40
C PRO A 285 -1.65 -12.98 14.18
N ARG A 286 -1.04 -13.62 13.17
CA ARG A 286 -1.63 -14.08 11.91
C ARG A 286 -2.05 -12.98 10.90
N ALA A 287 -1.94 -11.68 11.21
CA ALA A 287 -2.27 -10.60 10.28
C ALA A 287 -1.03 -10.03 9.59
N LYS A 288 -0.37 -9.00 10.13
CA LYS A 288 0.86 -8.41 9.55
C LYS A 288 1.90 -9.48 9.19
N ALA A 289 2.66 -9.23 8.12
CA ALA A 289 3.67 -10.14 7.57
C ALA A 289 3.10 -11.50 7.07
N ASN A 290 1.82 -11.57 6.72
CA ASN A 290 1.19 -12.77 6.15
C ASN A 290 0.30 -12.39 4.96
N CYS A 291 0.26 -13.26 3.94
CA CYS A 291 -0.63 -13.09 2.79
C CYS A 291 -2.08 -13.56 3.07
N TYR A 292 -2.51 -13.64 4.32
CA TYR A 292 -3.91 -13.85 4.67
C TYR A 292 -4.72 -12.56 4.53
N GLU A 293 -6.04 -12.67 4.46
CA GLU A 293 -6.96 -11.56 4.23
C GLU A 293 -6.67 -10.37 5.15
N TYR A 294 -6.57 -10.57 6.47
CA TYR A 294 -6.23 -9.51 7.43
C TYR A 294 -4.82 -8.91 7.30
N GLY A 295 -3.92 -9.57 6.54
CA GLY A 295 -2.59 -9.05 6.26
C GLY A 295 -2.51 -8.22 4.98
N ILE A 296 -3.39 -8.51 4.00
CA ILE A 296 -3.32 -7.90 2.67
C ILE A 296 -4.54 -7.07 2.28
N HIS A 297 -5.68 -7.17 2.94
CA HIS A 297 -6.89 -6.42 2.63
C HIS A 297 -6.91 -5.09 3.40
N MET A 298 -6.88 -3.98 2.65
CA MET A 298 -6.71 -2.62 3.18
C MET A 298 -7.98 -1.80 3.05
N PRO A 299 -8.24 -0.85 3.97
CA PRO A 299 -9.22 0.19 3.71
C PRO A 299 -8.73 1.08 2.56
N LEU A 300 -9.62 1.51 1.68
CA LEU A 300 -9.31 2.45 0.63
C LEU A 300 -10.52 3.33 0.33
N ALA A 301 -10.32 4.64 0.40
CA ALA A 301 -11.24 5.63 -0.15
C ALA A 301 -10.46 6.61 -1.04
N VAL A 302 -11.03 6.98 -2.18
CA VAL A 302 -10.42 7.90 -3.14
C VAL A 302 -11.44 8.97 -3.51
N SER A 303 -11.07 10.24 -3.32
CA SER A 303 -11.89 11.39 -3.69
C SER A 303 -11.13 12.30 -4.66
N TRP A 304 -11.81 12.69 -5.70
CA TRP A 304 -11.36 13.72 -6.64
C TRP A 304 -12.58 14.47 -7.16
N PRO A 305 -13.12 15.43 -6.40
CA PRO A 305 -14.43 16.03 -6.70
C PRO A 305 -14.55 16.66 -8.08
N ALA A 306 -13.44 17.14 -8.66
CA ALA A 306 -13.43 17.69 -10.03
C ALA A 306 -13.65 16.63 -11.13
N ALA A 307 -13.41 15.34 -10.86
CA ALA A 307 -13.47 14.26 -11.86
C ALA A 307 -14.29 13.05 -11.40
N ALA A 308 -14.11 12.59 -10.16
CA ALA A 308 -14.77 11.40 -9.62
C ALA A 308 -16.23 11.70 -9.23
N LYS A 309 -17.11 10.73 -9.44
CA LYS A 309 -18.51 10.81 -8.96
C LYS A 309 -18.55 10.44 -7.47
N PRO A 310 -19.22 11.25 -6.64
CA PRO A 310 -19.24 11.04 -5.20
C PRO A 310 -20.18 9.92 -4.75
N ASP A 311 -20.03 9.51 -3.48
CA ASP A 311 -20.93 8.65 -2.72
C ASP A 311 -21.18 7.28 -3.38
N ARG A 312 -20.09 6.65 -3.85
CA ARG A 312 -20.15 5.34 -4.50
C ARG A 312 -19.35 4.29 -3.75
N VAL A 313 -19.87 3.07 -3.76
CA VAL A 313 -19.21 1.87 -3.24
C VAL A 313 -18.95 0.92 -4.39
N VAL A 314 -17.70 0.46 -4.53
CA VAL A 314 -17.27 -0.44 -5.62
C VAL A 314 -16.62 -1.70 -5.07
N ASP A 315 -16.81 -2.80 -5.81
CA ASP A 315 -16.37 -4.15 -5.44
C ASP A 315 -15.24 -4.68 -6.35
N ASP A 316 -14.72 -3.84 -7.24
CA ASP A 316 -13.60 -4.20 -8.09
C ASP A 316 -12.36 -4.53 -7.24
N PRO A 317 -11.71 -5.68 -7.48
CA PRO A 317 -10.43 -5.95 -6.87
C PRO A 317 -9.36 -4.98 -7.38
N VAL A 318 -8.77 -4.18 -6.50
CA VAL A 318 -7.69 -3.24 -6.83
C VAL A 318 -6.46 -3.50 -5.97
N ASN A 319 -5.29 -3.33 -6.56
CA ASN A 319 -4.03 -3.36 -5.84
C ASN A 319 -3.55 -1.94 -5.57
N LEU A 320 -2.87 -1.68 -4.47
CA LEU A 320 -2.39 -0.33 -4.17
C LEU A 320 -1.36 0.19 -5.18
N ILE A 321 -0.72 -0.65 -6.00
CA ILE A 321 0.08 -0.21 -7.15
C ILE A 321 -0.78 0.38 -8.29
N ASP A 322 -2.07 0.03 -8.37
CA ASP A 322 -3.03 0.63 -9.31
C ASP A 322 -3.30 2.10 -8.98
N VAL A 323 -3.23 2.43 -7.68
CA VAL A 323 -3.35 3.82 -7.21
C VAL A 323 -2.20 4.67 -7.75
N THR A 324 -0.98 4.13 -7.79
CA THR A 324 0.17 4.84 -8.37
C THR A 324 0.01 5.06 -9.87
N ALA A 325 -0.47 4.05 -10.61
CA ALA A 325 -0.81 4.22 -12.02
C ALA A 325 -1.89 5.30 -12.22
N THR A 326 -2.83 5.41 -11.29
CA THR A 326 -3.87 6.45 -11.29
C THR A 326 -3.31 7.84 -10.99
N ILE A 327 -2.32 7.95 -10.12
CA ILE A 327 -1.62 9.22 -9.84
C ILE A 327 -0.95 9.73 -11.12
N TYR A 328 -0.25 8.88 -11.87
CA TYR A 328 0.35 9.25 -13.14
C TYR A 328 -0.70 9.71 -14.16
N ASP A 329 -1.77 8.94 -14.32
CA ASP A 329 -2.87 9.24 -15.24
C ASP A 329 -3.57 10.58 -14.87
N ALA A 330 -3.91 10.78 -13.59
CA ALA A 330 -4.53 12.02 -13.12
C ALA A 330 -3.64 13.26 -13.29
N ALA A 331 -2.34 13.10 -13.08
CA ALA A 331 -1.35 14.17 -13.24
C ALA A 331 -1.01 14.45 -14.71
N GLY A 332 -1.38 13.59 -15.66
CA GLY A 332 -0.94 13.65 -17.05
C GLY A 332 0.58 13.54 -17.19
N VAL A 333 1.19 12.64 -16.41
CA VAL A 333 2.63 12.40 -16.37
C VAL A 333 2.90 10.92 -16.72
N ASP A 334 3.76 10.69 -17.69
CA ASP A 334 4.11 9.33 -18.08
C ASP A 334 4.97 8.63 -17.01
N PRO A 335 4.69 7.34 -16.71
CA PRO A 335 5.55 6.54 -15.85
C PRO A 335 6.93 6.32 -16.50
N PRO A 336 7.95 5.88 -15.72
CA PRO A 336 9.27 5.59 -16.26
C PRO A 336 9.22 4.53 -17.35
N THR A 337 9.88 4.77 -18.49
CA THR A 337 9.93 3.83 -19.64
C THR A 337 10.75 2.59 -19.33
N GLU A 338 11.90 2.77 -18.68
CA GLU A 338 12.83 1.66 -18.35
C GLU A 338 12.27 0.73 -17.26
N THR A 339 11.44 1.26 -16.37
CA THR A 339 10.84 0.54 -15.25
C THR A 339 9.34 0.84 -15.16
N PRO A 340 8.53 0.40 -16.14
CA PRO A 340 7.12 0.74 -16.21
C PRO A 340 6.34 0.23 -15.00
N THR A 341 5.23 0.89 -14.68
CA THR A 341 4.31 0.43 -13.62
C THR A 341 3.69 -0.92 -13.99
N ALA A 342 3.49 -1.78 -13.00
CA ALA A 342 2.72 -3.02 -13.13
C ALA A 342 1.22 -2.80 -12.81
N GLY A 343 0.91 -1.73 -12.08
CA GLY A 343 -0.46 -1.35 -11.76
C GLY A 343 -1.23 -0.79 -12.97
N ARG A 344 -2.55 -0.90 -12.93
CA ARG A 344 -3.48 -0.34 -13.94
C ARG A 344 -4.28 0.80 -13.30
N SER A 345 -4.34 1.96 -13.96
CA SER A 345 -5.15 3.09 -13.48
C SER A 345 -6.60 2.68 -13.20
N ILE A 346 -7.14 3.18 -12.09
CA ILE A 346 -8.56 3.03 -11.70
C ILE A 346 -9.38 4.27 -12.05
N ARG A 347 -8.87 5.15 -12.90
CA ARG A 347 -9.56 6.38 -13.30
C ARG A 347 -10.92 6.10 -13.92
N ASN A 348 -11.04 5.06 -14.75
CA ASN A 348 -12.32 4.59 -15.29
C ASN A 348 -13.34 4.27 -14.19
N ILE A 349 -12.90 3.67 -13.07
CA ILE A 349 -13.76 3.40 -11.91
C ILE A 349 -14.14 4.70 -11.21
N LEU A 350 -13.21 5.64 -11.04
CA LEU A 350 -13.48 6.92 -10.37
C LEU A 350 -14.48 7.79 -11.16
N GLU A 351 -14.36 7.84 -12.49
CA GLU A 351 -15.20 8.66 -13.38
C GLU A 351 -16.55 8.01 -13.69
N SER A 352 -16.73 6.70 -13.48
CA SER A 352 -17.98 5.98 -13.67
C SER A 352 -19.10 6.50 -12.76
N THR A 353 -20.34 6.18 -13.10
CA THR A 353 -21.52 6.37 -12.23
C THR A 353 -22.01 5.07 -11.59
N GLU A 354 -21.41 3.94 -11.97
CA GLU A 354 -21.80 2.61 -11.52
C GLU A 354 -21.31 2.30 -10.11
N GLN A 355 -21.99 1.37 -9.43
CA GLN A 355 -21.62 0.81 -8.12
C GLN A 355 -21.38 -0.70 -8.25
N GLY A 356 -20.80 -1.31 -7.22
CA GLY A 356 -20.44 -2.73 -7.27
C GLY A 356 -19.25 -2.96 -8.20
N ILE A 357 -19.35 -3.89 -9.14
CA ILE A 357 -18.30 -4.15 -10.14
C ILE A 357 -18.46 -3.17 -11.31
N VAL A 358 -17.44 -2.38 -11.57
CA VAL A 358 -17.38 -1.38 -12.65
C VAL A 358 -16.50 -1.87 -13.81
N ASP A 359 -15.42 -2.55 -13.54
CA ASP A 359 -14.48 -3.10 -14.53
C ASP A 359 -14.39 -4.63 -14.38
N GLU A 360 -15.17 -5.35 -15.20
CA GLU A 360 -15.19 -6.83 -15.18
C GLU A 360 -13.84 -7.49 -15.49
N HIS A 361 -12.89 -6.75 -16.10
CA HIS A 361 -11.54 -7.24 -16.35
C HIS A 361 -10.64 -7.21 -15.10
N ARG A 362 -11.12 -6.65 -13.98
CA ARG A 362 -10.49 -6.69 -12.67
C ARG A 362 -11.06 -7.84 -11.86
N ASP A 363 -10.51 -9.02 -12.00
CA ASP A 363 -11.01 -10.23 -11.33
C ASP A 363 -10.06 -10.81 -10.29
N ALA A 364 -8.81 -10.29 -10.22
CA ALA A 364 -7.80 -10.75 -9.28
C ALA A 364 -6.74 -9.67 -8.98
N VAL A 365 -6.13 -9.80 -7.81
CA VAL A 365 -4.93 -9.07 -7.40
C VAL A 365 -3.86 -10.03 -6.91
N PHE A 366 -2.60 -9.57 -6.88
CA PHE A 366 -1.45 -10.36 -6.49
C PHE A 366 -0.68 -9.67 -5.37
N SER A 367 -0.22 -10.44 -4.39
CA SER A 367 0.61 -9.97 -3.29
C SER A 367 1.74 -10.95 -3.02
N GLY A 368 2.76 -10.48 -2.32
CA GLY A 368 3.87 -11.34 -1.95
C GLY A 368 4.61 -10.87 -0.72
N ARG A 369 5.41 -11.77 -0.19
CA ARG A 369 6.27 -11.54 0.95
C ARG A 369 7.63 -12.17 0.71
N GLU A 370 8.67 -11.48 1.10
CA GLU A 370 10.03 -12.00 1.23
C GLU A 370 10.48 -11.94 2.69
N ARG A 371 11.70 -11.45 2.98
CA ARG A 371 12.13 -11.22 4.35
C ARG A 371 11.39 -10.02 4.95
N HIS A 372 10.70 -10.24 6.08
CA HIS A 372 10.13 -9.16 6.87
C HIS A 372 11.12 -8.70 7.95
N SER A 373 11.50 -9.57 8.88
CA SER A 373 12.46 -9.24 9.93
C SER A 373 13.64 -10.23 9.98
N SER A 374 14.71 -9.89 10.72
CA SER A 374 15.80 -10.82 11.04
C SER A 374 15.40 -11.73 12.18
N VAL A 375 14.57 -12.74 11.88
CA VAL A 375 13.90 -13.59 12.88
C VAL A 375 14.07 -15.09 12.64
N ARG A 376 14.95 -15.44 11.69
CA ARG A 376 15.28 -16.83 11.36
C ARG A 376 16.79 -16.98 11.26
N PHE A 377 17.24 -18.22 11.34
CA PHE A 377 18.64 -18.57 11.06
C PHE A 377 19.12 -17.85 9.80
N ASN A 378 20.32 -17.29 9.88
CA ASN A 378 20.96 -16.58 8.77
C ASN A 378 20.13 -15.43 8.15
N SER A 379 19.20 -14.86 8.91
CA SER A 379 18.27 -13.80 8.45
C SER A 379 17.41 -14.18 7.22
N LEU A 380 17.16 -15.46 7.02
CA LEU A 380 16.38 -15.99 5.89
C LEU A 380 14.93 -15.48 5.90
N GLY A 381 14.38 -15.23 4.71
CA GLY A 381 12.99 -14.84 4.51
C GLY A 381 11.98 -15.95 4.69
N TYR A 382 10.69 -15.62 4.61
CA TYR A 382 9.60 -16.58 4.44
C TYR A 382 8.81 -16.19 3.19
N PRO A 383 9.29 -16.62 2.02
CA PRO A 383 8.73 -16.17 0.74
C PRO A 383 7.34 -16.75 0.49
N GLN A 384 6.40 -15.86 0.22
CA GLN A 384 5.02 -16.17 -0.16
C GLN A 384 4.64 -15.39 -1.42
N ARG A 385 3.77 -15.97 -2.26
CA ARG A 385 3.01 -15.27 -3.30
C ARG A 385 1.57 -15.70 -3.19
N CYS A 386 0.65 -14.80 -3.48
CA CYS A 386 -0.76 -15.13 -3.49
C CYS A 386 -1.50 -14.46 -4.65
N ILE A 387 -2.59 -15.08 -5.04
CA ILE A 387 -3.64 -14.52 -5.88
C ILE A 387 -4.94 -14.45 -5.09
N ARG A 388 -5.56 -13.27 -5.07
CA ARG A 388 -6.84 -13.01 -4.45
C ARG A 388 -7.85 -12.63 -5.53
N THR A 389 -8.79 -13.52 -5.77
CA THR A 389 -9.95 -13.30 -6.65
C THR A 389 -11.16 -12.85 -5.82
N ARG A 390 -12.29 -12.55 -6.45
CA ARG A 390 -13.53 -12.18 -5.73
C ARG A 390 -13.96 -13.23 -4.68
N ASP A 391 -13.66 -14.50 -4.93
CA ASP A 391 -14.16 -15.61 -4.11
C ASP A 391 -13.10 -16.31 -3.28
N TYR A 392 -11.88 -16.39 -3.81
CA TYR A 392 -10.83 -17.25 -3.27
C TYR A 392 -9.53 -16.50 -3.03
N LEU A 393 -8.82 -16.92 -2.01
CA LEU A 393 -7.42 -16.60 -1.76
C LEU A 393 -6.60 -17.90 -1.91
N TYR A 394 -5.64 -17.91 -2.84
CA TYR A 394 -4.67 -19.00 -2.97
C TYR A 394 -3.27 -18.45 -2.65
N ILE A 395 -2.54 -19.18 -1.78
CA ILE A 395 -1.20 -18.82 -1.31
C ILE A 395 -0.22 -19.93 -1.66
N ARG A 396 0.92 -19.55 -2.24
CA ARG A 396 2.10 -20.42 -2.40
C ARG A 396 3.16 -20.06 -1.38
N ASN A 397 3.52 -21.01 -0.51
CA ASN A 397 4.65 -20.95 0.41
C ASN A 397 5.86 -21.61 -0.24
N PHE A 398 6.91 -20.84 -0.58
CA PHE A 398 8.09 -21.37 -1.31
C PHE A 398 9.09 -22.07 -0.42
N ARG A 399 9.06 -21.80 0.88
CA ARG A 399 9.95 -22.41 1.90
C ARG A 399 9.16 -22.86 3.13
N PRO A 400 8.26 -23.87 2.97
CA PRO A 400 7.36 -24.33 4.03
C PRO A 400 8.10 -24.94 5.23
N GLU A 401 9.34 -25.34 5.07
CA GLU A 401 10.22 -25.85 6.13
C GLU A 401 10.68 -24.76 7.12
N ARG A 402 10.47 -23.48 6.80
CA ARG A 402 10.83 -22.36 7.68
C ARG A 402 9.68 -21.96 8.58
N TRP A 403 9.99 -21.43 9.74
CA TRP A 403 8.99 -20.87 10.66
C TRP A 403 8.32 -19.62 10.08
N PRO A 404 7.01 -19.58 9.87
CA PRO A 404 6.34 -18.46 9.20
C PRO A 404 6.36 -17.16 10.01
N ALA A 405 6.29 -17.26 11.34
CA ALA A 405 6.32 -16.13 12.27
C ALA A 405 7.71 -15.85 12.86
N GLY A 406 8.75 -16.51 12.34
CA GLY A 406 10.09 -16.47 12.92
C GLY A 406 10.37 -17.62 13.88
N ALA A 407 11.63 -17.83 14.22
CA ALA A 407 12.04 -18.93 15.08
C ALA A 407 11.42 -18.82 16.48
N PRO A 408 11.06 -19.97 17.09
CA PRO A 408 10.44 -20.00 18.43
C PRO A 408 11.42 -19.67 19.56
N GLN A 409 12.75 -19.72 19.30
CA GLN A 409 13.76 -19.52 20.32
C GLN A 409 13.89 -18.03 20.68
N LYS A 410 14.05 -17.76 21.98
CA LYS A 410 14.52 -16.49 22.47
C LYS A 410 15.97 -16.25 22.02
N TYR A 411 16.29 -15.01 21.71
CA TYR A 411 17.65 -14.55 21.44
C TYR A 411 17.95 -13.28 22.26
N GLY A 412 19.23 -13.03 22.52
CA GLY A 412 19.70 -11.76 23.08
C GLY A 412 20.08 -10.77 21.98
N ASN A 413 20.08 -9.48 22.26
CA ASN A 413 20.64 -8.47 21.36
C ASN A 413 22.15 -8.74 21.18
N GLY A 414 22.54 -9.09 19.94
CA GLY A 414 23.93 -9.36 19.57
C GLY A 414 24.47 -10.74 19.95
N GLY A 415 23.65 -11.69 20.42
CA GLY A 415 24.06 -13.04 20.78
C GLY A 415 23.21 -14.16 20.18
N TYR A 416 23.77 -15.37 20.14
CA TYR A 416 22.99 -16.56 19.83
C TYR A 416 21.97 -16.85 20.93
N ALA A 417 20.77 -17.30 20.57
CA ALA A 417 19.90 -17.94 21.52
C ALA A 417 20.65 -19.13 22.15
N LYS A 418 20.64 -19.25 23.47
CA LYS A 418 21.20 -20.42 24.14
C LYS A 418 20.39 -21.65 23.71
N LYS A 419 21.10 -22.78 23.48
CA LYS A 419 20.58 -23.98 22.85
C LYS A 419 19.29 -24.51 23.48
N ASP A 420 19.04 -24.21 24.76
CA ASP A 420 17.95 -24.74 25.56
C ASP A 420 16.93 -23.66 26.02
N GLU A 421 17.05 -22.40 25.56
CA GLU A 421 16.08 -21.35 25.86
C GLU A 421 14.89 -21.45 24.90
N VAL A 422 13.91 -22.25 25.28
CA VAL A 422 12.60 -22.26 24.63
C VAL A 422 11.77 -21.09 25.15
N ILE A 423 10.95 -20.49 24.31
CA ILE A 423 10.02 -19.39 24.62
C ILE A 423 9.25 -19.55 25.94
N ASN A 424 9.09 -20.79 26.42
CA ASN A 424 8.37 -21.16 27.62
C ASN A 424 8.95 -20.60 28.92
N LYS A 425 10.25 -20.25 28.95
CA LYS A 425 10.97 -19.91 30.19
C LYS A 425 11.01 -18.41 30.46
N VAL A 426 10.70 -17.56 29.44
CA VAL A 426 10.80 -16.10 29.60
C VAL A 426 9.58 -15.44 29.01
N LEU A 427 8.57 -15.25 29.83
CA LEU A 427 7.37 -14.49 29.51
C LEU A 427 7.43 -13.16 30.27
N GLY A 428 7.55 -12.11 29.52
CA GLY A 428 7.44 -10.72 29.98
C GLY A 428 6.33 -10.01 29.19
N PRO A 429 6.23 -8.71 29.28
CA PRO A 429 5.36 -7.92 28.40
C PRO A 429 5.72 -8.12 26.92
N MET A 430 6.95 -8.53 26.64
CA MET A 430 7.45 -8.91 25.31
C MET A 430 7.72 -10.42 25.30
N HIS A 431 7.24 -11.14 24.28
CA HIS A 431 7.55 -12.55 24.10
C HIS A 431 9.00 -12.77 23.67
N GLY A 432 9.53 -13.99 23.89
CA GLY A 432 10.93 -14.33 23.64
C GLY A 432 11.22 -14.93 22.25
N GLY A 433 10.24 -15.12 21.36
CA GLY A 433 10.38 -15.70 20.02
C GLY A 433 9.32 -15.18 19.05
N TYR A 434 9.22 -15.79 17.87
CA TYR A 434 8.23 -15.46 16.84
C TYR A 434 8.19 -13.96 16.43
N HIS A 435 9.35 -13.35 16.25
CA HIS A 435 9.49 -11.90 16.12
C HIS A 435 9.12 -11.32 14.74
N ASP A 436 8.51 -12.09 13.83
CA ASP A 436 7.77 -11.49 12.70
C ASP A 436 6.37 -11.00 13.14
N ILE A 437 5.92 -11.41 14.33
CA ILE A 437 4.78 -10.83 15.02
C ILE A 437 5.33 -9.75 15.97
N ASP A 438 4.85 -8.53 15.84
CA ASP A 438 5.23 -7.45 16.73
C ASP A 438 4.85 -7.79 18.19
N ALA A 439 5.72 -7.43 19.12
CA ALA A 439 5.47 -7.67 20.54
C ALA A 439 4.18 -6.98 20.99
N CYS A 440 3.23 -7.76 21.51
CA CYS A 440 1.90 -7.27 21.86
C CYS A 440 1.25 -8.08 23.01
N PRO A 441 0.30 -7.45 23.71
CA PRO A 441 -0.50 -8.16 24.72
C PRO A 441 -1.17 -9.42 24.18
N SER A 442 -1.74 -9.37 22.98
CA SER A 442 -2.39 -10.50 22.33
C SER A 442 -1.47 -11.69 22.13
N LEU A 443 -0.25 -11.52 21.59
CA LEU A 443 0.70 -12.63 21.45
C LEU A 443 1.16 -13.15 22.81
N THR A 444 1.42 -12.26 23.77
CA THR A 444 1.79 -12.64 25.13
C THR A 444 0.70 -13.51 25.78
N PHE A 445 -0.57 -13.14 25.57
CA PHE A 445 -1.72 -13.91 26.05
C PHE A 445 -1.75 -15.31 25.43
N LEU A 446 -1.62 -15.44 24.12
CA LEU A 446 -1.59 -16.73 23.42
C LEU A 446 -0.45 -17.62 23.91
N VAL A 447 0.75 -17.08 24.06
CA VAL A 447 1.91 -17.84 24.53
C VAL A 447 1.74 -18.32 25.98
N LYS A 448 1.18 -17.49 26.85
CA LYS A 448 0.91 -17.86 28.25
C LYS A 448 -0.14 -18.96 28.39
N ASN A 449 -1.11 -18.97 27.49
CA ASN A 449 -2.24 -19.90 27.53
C ASN A 449 -2.13 -21.02 26.46
N ARG A 450 -0.93 -21.31 25.94
CA ARG A 450 -0.70 -22.31 24.89
C ARG A 450 -1.13 -23.72 25.26
N ASP A 451 -1.10 -24.06 26.54
CA ASP A 451 -1.47 -25.35 27.07
C ASP A 451 -2.98 -25.43 27.43
N ASP A 452 -3.72 -24.35 27.37
CA ASP A 452 -5.20 -24.35 27.51
C ASP A 452 -5.83 -24.91 26.24
N THR A 453 -6.65 -25.94 26.39
CA THR A 453 -7.29 -26.64 25.26
C THR A 453 -8.19 -25.75 24.40
N ARG A 454 -8.69 -24.65 24.94
CA ARG A 454 -9.56 -23.67 24.23
C ARG A 454 -8.76 -22.55 23.56
N ILE A 455 -7.53 -22.28 24.01
CA ILE A 455 -6.73 -21.13 23.57
C ILE A 455 -5.53 -21.56 22.71
N GLY A 456 -4.90 -22.70 23.04
CA GLY A 456 -3.63 -23.12 22.42
C GLY A 456 -3.66 -23.22 20.89
N HIS A 457 -4.79 -23.60 20.30
CA HIS A 457 -4.93 -23.71 18.86
C HIS A 457 -4.78 -22.35 18.14
N PHE A 458 -5.13 -21.21 18.77
CA PHE A 458 -4.94 -19.87 18.19
C PHE A 458 -3.44 -19.52 18.06
N LEU A 459 -2.62 -19.99 19.00
CA LEU A 459 -1.17 -19.85 18.85
C LEU A 459 -0.68 -20.65 17.64
N GLY A 460 -1.10 -21.92 17.52
CA GLY A 460 -0.75 -22.77 16.37
C GLY A 460 -1.11 -22.14 15.03
N LEU A 461 -2.33 -21.59 14.89
CA LEU A 461 -2.76 -20.85 13.69
C LEU A 461 -1.78 -19.71 13.32
N SER A 462 -1.13 -19.10 14.30
CA SER A 462 -0.26 -17.94 14.10
C SER A 462 1.19 -18.33 13.80
N VAL A 463 1.71 -19.42 14.38
CA VAL A 463 3.15 -19.71 14.42
C VAL A 463 3.57 -21.04 13.80
N ASP A 464 2.68 -22.04 13.69
CA ASP A 464 3.05 -23.36 13.18
C ASP A 464 3.44 -23.33 11.70
N HIS A 465 4.24 -24.33 11.28
CA HIS A 465 4.62 -24.54 9.90
C HIS A 465 3.39 -24.66 9.00
N ARG A 466 3.51 -24.14 7.79
CA ARG A 466 2.42 -24.13 6.81
C ARG A 466 2.72 -25.06 5.65
N PRO A 467 1.70 -25.65 5.02
CA PRO A 467 1.90 -26.41 3.80
C PRO A 467 2.38 -25.51 2.66
N ALA A 468 2.89 -26.13 1.59
CA ALA A 468 3.35 -25.42 0.40
C ALA A 468 2.22 -24.65 -0.31
N GLU A 469 0.98 -25.11 -0.18
CA GLU A 469 -0.21 -24.52 -0.81
C GLU A 469 -1.31 -24.32 0.23
N GLU A 470 -1.94 -23.15 0.17
CA GLU A 470 -3.13 -22.83 0.96
C GLU A 470 -4.21 -22.25 0.04
N LEU A 471 -5.47 -22.66 0.28
CA LEU A 471 -6.64 -22.18 -0.46
C LEU A 471 -7.78 -21.89 0.50
N PHE A 472 -8.39 -20.72 0.40
CA PHE A 472 -9.50 -20.28 1.24
C PHE A 472 -10.67 -19.77 0.41
N ASP A 473 -11.91 -20.15 0.74
CA ASP A 473 -13.14 -19.53 0.23
C ASP A 473 -13.44 -18.31 1.10
N ILE A 474 -13.07 -17.13 0.64
CA ILE A 474 -13.11 -15.89 1.44
C ILE A 474 -14.53 -15.43 1.75
N ARG A 475 -15.52 -15.80 0.94
CA ARG A 475 -16.92 -15.48 1.22
C ARG A 475 -17.45 -16.20 2.46
N LYS A 476 -16.90 -17.38 2.77
CA LYS A 476 -17.31 -18.22 3.91
C LYS A 476 -16.32 -18.16 5.07
N ASP A 477 -15.04 -17.97 4.75
CA ASP A 477 -13.92 -18.00 5.69
C ASP A 477 -12.95 -16.83 5.48
N PRO A 478 -13.39 -15.56 5.71
CA PRO A 478 -12.52 -14.38 5.59
C PRO A 478 -11.40 -14.36 6.63
N ALA A 479 -11.47 -15.18 7.66
CA ALA A 479 -10.40 -15.35 8.65
C ALA A 479 -9.32 -16.36 8.21
N CYS A 480 -9.49 -17.03 7.08
CA CYS A 480 -8.55 -18.02 6.53
C CYS A 480 -8.21 -19.16 7.51
N LEU A 481 -9.22 -19.75 8.14
CA LEU A 481 -9.05 -20.80 9.14
C LEU A 481 -8.99 -22.20 8.53
N HIS A 482 -9.70 -22.44 7.41
CA HIS A 482 -9.88 -23.76 6.83
C HIS A 482 -9.19 -23.85 5.47
N ASN A 483 -7.98 -24.42 5.45
CA ASN A 483 -7.25 -24.65 4.22
C ASN A 483 -7.90 -25.74 3.36
N LEU A 484 -8.43 -25.36 2.20
CA LEU A 484 -9.11 -26.23 1.24
C LEU A 484 -8.16 -26.86 0.20
N ALA A 485 -6.86 -26.57 0.23
CA ALA A 485 -5.92 -27.00 -0.81
C ALA A 485 -5.82 -28.52 -0.96
N ALA A 486 -5.99 -29.28 0.14
CA ALA A 486 -5.98 -30.74 0.13
C ALA A 486 -7.37 -31.37 -0.17
N ASN A 487 -8.45 -30.58 -0.22
CA ASN A 487 -9.79 -31.08 -0.45
C ASN A 487 -10.04 -31.36 -1.94
N PRO A 488 -10.32 -32.62 -2.35
CA PRO A 488 -10.52 -32.98 -3.77
C PRO A 488 -11.63 -32.16 -4.48
N THR A 489 -12.66 -31.74 -3.76
CA THR A 489 -13.75 -30.92 -4.31
C THR A 489 -13.24 -29.58 -4.88
N PHE A 490 -12.17 -29.04 -4.33
CA PHE A 490 -11.56 -27.77 -4.75
C PHE A 490 -10.33 -27.95 -5.64
N ALA A 491 -10.01 -29.18 -6.08
CA ALA A 491 -8.80 -29.47 -6.88
C ALA A 491 -8.75 -28.62 -8.17
N LYS A 492 -9.89 -28.45 -8.87
CA LYS A 492 -9.97 -27.64 -10.09
C LYS A 492 -9.74 -26.13 -9.80
N VAL A 493 -10.33 -25.61 -8.73
CA VAL A 493 -10.15 -24.22 -8.29
C VAL A 493 -8.69 -23.97 -7.93
N ARG A 494 -8.10 -24.85 -7.11
CA ARG A 494 -6.69 -24.79 -6.73
C ARG A 494 -5.76 -24.80 -7.95
N SER A 495 -5.95 -25.74 -8.88
CA SER A 495 -5.12 -25.87 -10.08
C SER A 495 -5.22 -24.64 -10.97
N ASN A 496 -6.42 -24.07 -11.15
CA ASN A 496 -6.62 -22.86 -11.93
C ASN A 496 -5.92 -21.65 -11.30
N LEU A 497 -6.11 -21.42 -9.98
CA LEU A 497 -5.49 -20.29 -9.30
C LEU A 497 -3.97 -20.42 -9.22
N ASN A 498 -3.45 -21.64 -9.05
CA ASN A 498 -2.02 -21.90 -9.13
C ASN A 498 -1.47 -21.54 -10.51
N ALA A 499 -2.11 -21.99 -11.59
CA ALA A 499 -1.69 -21.67 -12.95
C ALA A 499 -1.70 -20.15 -13.18
N ARG A 500 -2.79 -19.45 -12.86
CA ARG A 500 -2.90 -17.99 -12.99
C ARG A 500 -1.84 -17.24 -12.19
N LEU A 501 -1.56 -17.69 -10.96
CA LEU A 501 -0.51 -17.09 -10.14
C LEU A 501 0.85 -17.26 -10.82
N PHE A 502 1.21 -18.48 -11.23
CA PHE A 502 2.52 -18.75 -11.81
C PHE A 502 2.71 -18.08 -13.18
N ASP A 503 1.66 -17.97 -13.98
CA ASP A 503 1.71 -17.25 -15.27
C ASP A 503 1.98 -15.76 -15.02
N TYR A 504 1.26 -15.11 -14.09
CA TYR A 504 1.52 -13.72 -13.71
C TYR A 504 2.95 -13.51 -13.18
N LEU A 505 3.45 -14.41 -12.33
CA LEU A 505 4.82 -14.32 -11.80
C LEU A 505 5.87 -14.46 -12.89
N LYS A 506 5.65 -15.31 -13.91
CA LYS A 506 6.53 -15.41 -15.09
C LYS A 506 6.47 -14.15 -15.94
N GLU A 507 5.27 -13.67 -16.27
CA GLU A 507 5.07 -12.45 -17.06
C GLU A 507 5.71 -11.22 -16.41
N THR A 508 5.68 -11.17 -15.09
CA THR A 508 6.27 -10.08 -14.30
C THR A 508 7.70 -10.37 -13.82
N ASN A 509 8.30 -11.45 -14.30
CA ASN A 509 9.69 -11.84 -14.08
C ASN A 509 10.07 -12.03 -12.61
N ASP A 510 9.25 -12.75 -11.83
CA ASP A 510 9.58 -13.08 -10.44
C ASP A 510 10.69 -14.15 -10.37
N ALA A 511 11.82 -13.82 -9.74
CA ALA A 511 12.96 -14.72 -9.58
C ALA A 511 12.61 -16.03 -8.85
N ARG A 512 11.55 -16.07 -8.03
CA ARG A 512 11.10 -17.32 -7.36
C ARG A 512 10.63 -18.38 -8.36
N VAL A 513 10.24 -17.97 -9.56
CA VAL A 513 9.73 -18.88 -10.61
C VAL A 513 10.54 -18.87 -11.90
N THR A 514 11.33 -17.82 -12.14
CA THR A 514 12.12 -17.67 -13.38
C THR A 514 13.59 -18.00 -13.19
N SER A 515 14.13 -17.92 -11.97
CA SER A 515 15.53 -18.21 -11.67
C SER A 515 15.76 -19.70 -11.45
N PRO A 516 16.87 -20.29 -11.96
CA PRO A 516 17.22 -21.69 -11.76
C PRO A 516 17.43 -22.08 -10.28
N ASP A 517 17.86 -21.12 -9.44
CA ASP A 517 18.07 -21.27 -7.99
C ASP A 517 16.79 -21.11 -7.16
N GLY A 518 15.62 -20.94 -7.81
CA GLY A 518 14.35 -20.73 -7.12
C GLY A 518 14.32 -19.40 -6.35
N GLY A 519 15.06 -18.41 -6.83
CA GLY A 519 15.07 -17.05 -6.32
C GLY A 519 15.88 -16.85 -5.04
N ASP A 520 16.95 -17.60 -4.85
CA ASP A 520 17.84 -17.45 -3.70
C ASP A 520 18.55 -16.10 -3.68
N ILE A 521 18.56 -15.35 -4.79
CA ILE A 521 18.97 -13.95 -4.87
C ILE A 521 18.31 -13.09 -3.79
N TRP A 522 17.06 -13.37 -3.42
CA TRP A 522 16.34 -12.65 -2.37
C TRP A 522 17.02 -12.72 -0.99
N GLU A 523 17.72 -13.80 -0.72
CA GLU A 523 18.41 -13.99 0.55
C GLU A 523 19.74 -13.22 0.60
N THR A 524 20.28 -12.79 -0.55
CA THR A 524 21.52 -12.02 -0.64
C THR A 524 21.35 -10.53 -0.35
N TYR A 525 20.14 -10.00 -0.44
CA TYR A 525 19.88 -8.59 -0.22
C TYR A 525 20.13 -8.16 1.22
N PRO A 526 20.98 -7.13 1.45
CA PRO A 526 21.40 -6.73 2.79
C PRO A 526 20.23 -6.14 3.61
N ARG A 527 20.35 -6.26 4.92
CA ARG A 527 19.46 -5.63 5.90
C ARG A 527 20.18 -4.48 6.61
N TYR A 528 19.58 -3.29 6.61
CA TYR A 528 20.07 -2.08 7.25
C TYR A 528 19.42 -1.80 8.61
N SER A 529 19.05 -2.84 9.34
CA SER A 529 18.53 -2.79 10.71
C SER A 529 19.18 -3.88 11.56
N GLY A 530 18.91 -3.92 12.86
CA GLY A 530 19.49 -4.90 13.78
C GLY A 530 19.36 -6.34 13.30
N LEU A 531 20.42 -7.12 13.44
CA LEU A 531 20.46 -8.55 13.18
C LEU A 531 20.24 -9.33 14.48
N ARG A 532 19.59 -10.47 14.35
CA ARG A 532 19.38 -11.43 15.43
C ARG A 532 20.00 -12.76 15.03
N TRP A 533 20.52 -13.49 16.02
CA TRP A 533 21.26 -14.72 15.77
C TRP A 533 20.50 -15.91 16.32
N PHE A 534 20.34 -16.91 15.50
CA PHE A 534 19.61 -18.15 15.83
C PHE A 534 20.50 -19.37 15.60
N PRO A 535 20.29 -20.48 16.34
CA PRO A 535 20.99 -21.74 16.09
C PRO A 535 20.70 -22.25 14.68
N THR A 536 21.64 -22.99 14.10
CA THR A 536 21.44 -23.68 12.82
C THR A 536 20.32 -24.72 12.98
N PRO A 537 19.19 -24.61 12.26
CA PRO A 537 18.09 -25.56 12.36
C PRO A 537 18.44 -26.93 11.74
N GLY A 538 17.68 -27.98 12.10
CA GLY A 538 17.91 -29.36 11.63
C GLY A 538 17.96 -29.45 10.11
N TRP A 539 16.98 -28.84 9.40
CA TRP A 539 16.95 -28.85 7.93
C TRP A 539 18.21 -28.27 7.28
N ALA A 540 18.79 -27.24 7.87
CA ALA A 540 20.00 -26.60 7.35
C ALA A 540 21.27 -27.40 7.67
N LYS A 541 21.28 -28.20 8.74
CA LYS A 541 22.34 -29.15 9.05
C LYS A 541 22.33 -30.34 8.10
N GLU A 542 21.13 -30.81 7.75
CA GLU A 542 20.90 -31.94 6.86
C GLU A 542 21.10 -31.57 5.38
N ASN A 543 20.94 -30.29 5.04
CA ASN A 543 21.04 -29.79 3.67
C ASN A 543 21.88 -28.51 3.62
N PRO A 544 23.20 -28.58 3.93
CA PRO A 544 24.07 -27.39 3.96
C PRO A 544 24.13 -26.66 2.61
N ASP A 545 24.05 -27.38 1.50
CA ASP A 545 24.07 -26.83 0.14
C ASP A 545 22.81 -26.02 -0.21
N ARG A 546 21.74 -26.15 0.56
CA ARG A 546 20.51 -25.36 0.43
C ARG A 546 20.50 -24.09 1.27
N VAL A 547 21.56 -23.81 2.00
CA VAL A 547 21.68 -22.59 2.81
C VAL A 547 22.31 -21.50 1.94
N PRO A 548 21.55 -20.45 1.55
CA PRO A 548 22.11 -19.37 0.75
C PRO A 548 23.26 -18.67 1.46
N THR A 549 24.32 -18.38 0.73
CA THR A 549 25.48 -17.64 1.25
C THR A 549 25.11 -16.17 1.45
N GLN A 550 25.34 -15.66 2.65
CA GLN A 550 25.00 -14.29 3.02
C GLN A 550 26.21 -13.58 3.62
N GLU A 551 27.12 -13.11 2.78
CA GLU A 551 28.32 -12.39 3.21
C GLU A 551 28.05 -11.24 4.18
N TRP A 552 26.95 -10.49 3.97
CA TRP A 552 26.59 -9.37 4.84
C TRP A 552 26.15 -9.82 6.24
N VAL A 553 25.61 -11.03 6.40
CA VAL A 553 25.30 -11.66 7.70
C VAL A 553 26.58 -12.12 8.37
N GLU A 554 27.47 -12.76 7.63
CA GLU A 554 28.74 -13.30 8.17
C GLU A 554 29.68 -12.20 8.65
N LYS A 555 29.80 -11.08 7.88
CA LYS A 555 30.60 -9.92 8.28
C LYS A 555 30.14 -9.28 9.59
N LYS A 556 28.92 -9.52 10.04
CA LYS A 556 28.33 -8.96 11.27
C LYS A 556 28.20 -9.97 12.40
N ARG A 557 28.61 -11.24 12.20
CA ARG A 557 28.63 -12.24 13.28
C ARG A 557 29.60 -11.80 14.38
N PRO A 558 29.21 -11.83 15.67
CA PRO A 558 30.14 -11.66 16.78
C PRO A 558 31.23 -12.73 16.67
N ARG A 559 32.47 -12.36 16.80
CA ARG A 559 33.61 -13.28 16.87
C ARG A 559 33.71 -13.96 18.23
#